data_33c7bfc874fa3833aacec49a383e8e51
#
_entry.id   33c7bfc874fa3833aacec49a383e8e51
#
_cell.length_a   1.000
_cell.length_b   1.000
_cell.length_c   1.000
_cell.angle_alpha   90.00
_cell.angle_beta   90.00
_cell.angle_gamma   90.00
#
_symmetry.space_group_name_H-M   'P 1'
#
loop_
_entity.id
_entity.type
_entity.pdbx_description
1 polymer ?
#
loop_
_entity_poly.entity_id
_entity_poly.type
_entity_poly.pdbx_seq_one_letter_code
_entity_poly.pdbx_strand_id
1 'polypeptide(L)'
;MDDKRRLILDQALALVDERGLAAMSMRAVAERVGLTSMALYPYVGGKDALLDGLVDLLHLELGTSVGDDLAEFGWRERLRALGRAVRSLAHAHPSAFPLLLNRSAAGASASWLTAALRGILHDAGVPASAIPRLARMICAFLLGYTTGEVTGGLPRVPPDPESAPDPASEAADAAAREAEFDADLADLITLVAHAAPHPADDRT
;
A
#
# COMPACT_ATOMS: atom_id res chain seq x y z
N MET A 1 -1.24 21.31 -2.11
CA MET A 1 -0.62 20.94 -3.41
C MET A 1 -1.20 21.86 -4.45
N ASP A 2 -0.41 22.41 -5.37
CA ASP A 2 -0.90 23.24 -6.48
C ASP A 2 -1.82 22.39 -7.38
N ASP A 3 -3.00 22.90 -7.74
CA ASP A 3 -4.03 22.16 -8.50
C ASP A 3 -3.48 21.63 -9.83
N LYS A 4 -2.58 22.39 -10.46
CA LYS A 4 -1.96 21.97 -11.71
C LYS A 4 -0.96 20.82 -11.53
N ARG A 5 -0.17 20.85 -10.47
CA ARG A 5 0.71 19.74 -10.11
C ARG A 5 -0.10 18.49 -9.80
N ARG A 6 -1.21 18.61 -9.07
CA ARG A 6 -2.10 17.50 -8.75
C ARG A 6 -2.66 16.87 -10.02
N LEU A 7 -3.19 17.68 -10.93
CA LEU A 7 -3.70 17.20 -12.23
C LEU A 7 -2.63 16.44 -13.03
N ILE A 8 -1.39 16.94 -13.07
CA ILE A 8 -0.29 16.27 -13.77
C ILE A 8 0.01 14.91 -13.14
N LEU A 9 0.04 14.83 -11.83
CA LEU A 9 0.30 13.58 -11.10
C LEU A 9 -0.84 12.58 -11.31
N ASP A 10 -2.10 13.00 -11.24
CA ASP A 10 -3.28 12.16 -11.49
C ASP A 10 -3.24 11.57 -12.91
N GLN A 11 -2.89 12.38 -13.91
CA GLN A 11 -2.76 11.93 -15.29
C GLN A 11 -1.54 11.02 -15.51
N ALA A 12 -0.47 11.22 -14.75
CA ALA A 12 0.68 10.33 -14.78
C ALA A 12 0.37 8.97 -14.14
N LEU A 13 -0.38 8.95 -13.01
CA LEU A 13 -0.85 7.72 -12.39
C LEU A 13 -1.77 6.94 -13.32
N ALA A 14 -2.76 7.60 -13.90
CA ALA A 14 -3.66 6.98 -14.87
C ALA A 14 -2.91 6.41 -16.09
N LEU A 15 -1.85 7.09 -16.58
CA LEU A 15 -1.00 6.57 -17.65
C LEU A 15 -0.26 5.28 -17.22
N VAL A 16 0.23 5.24 -15.99
CA VAL A 16 0.91 4.05 -15.43
C VAL A 16 -0.07 2.89 -15.28
N ASP A 17 -1.29 3.14 -14.83
CA ASP A 17 -2.32 2.10 -14.68
C ASP A 17 -2.75 1.52 -16.02
N GLU A 18 -2.87 2.37 -17.06
CA GLU A 18 -3.27 1.94 -18.40
C GLU A 18 -2.17 1.21 -19.17
N ARG A 19 -0.91 1.63 -19.02
CA ARG A 19 0.19 1.22 -19.92
C ARG A 19 1.44 0.69 -19.20
N GLY A 20 1.40 0.61 -17.90
CA GLY A 20 2.52 0.22 -17.06
C GLY A 20 3.56 1.32 -16.85
N LEU A 21 4.39 1.12 -15.83
CA LEU A 21 5.40 2.09 -15.41
C LEU A 21 6.45 2.39 -16.50
N ALA A 22 6.76 1.42 -17.36
CA ALA A 22 7.72 1.59 -18.45
C ALA A 22 7.28 2.62 -19.50
N ALA A 23 5.97 2.79 -19.70
CA ALA A 23 5.40 3.77 -20.63
C ALA A 23 5.46 5.20 -20.10
N MET A 24 5.69 5.40 -18.79
CA MET A 24 5.72 6.70 -18.17
C MET A 24 6.98 7.48 -18.54
N SER A 25 6.82 8.59 -19.22
CA SER A 25 7.87 9.53 -19.60
C SER A 25 7.36 10.97 -19.51
N MET A 26 8.27 11.94 -19.34
CA MET A 26 7.91 13.36 -19.33
C MET A 26 7.13 13.76 -20.58
N ARG A 27 7.47 13.19 -21.76
CA ARG A 27 6.77 13.45 -23.01
C ARG A 27 5.35 12.89 -22.99
N ALA A 28 5.17 11.62 -22.60
CA ALA A 28 3.85 10.99 -22.60
C ALA A 28 2.89 11.66 -21.60
N VAL A 29 3.39 12.08 -20.43
CA VAL A 29 2.59 12.84 -19.47
C VAL A 29 2.26 14.24 -19.99
N ALA A 30 3.22 14.93 -20.63
CA ALA A 30 2.99 16.25 -21.24
C ALA A 30 1.90 16.20 -22.32
N GLU A 31 1.97 15.24 -23.24
CA GLU A 31 0.97 15.02 -24.28
C GLU A 31 -0.43 14.80 -23.67
N ARG A 32 -0.52 14.05 -22.56
CA ARG A 32 -1.80 13.75 -21.89
C ARG A 32 -2.44 14.99 -21.25
N VAL A 33 -1.63 15.91 -20.73
CA VAL A 33 -2.13 17.16 -20.11
C VAL A 33 -2.15 18.36 -21.05
N GLY A 34 -1.87 18.16 -22.33
CA GLY A 34 -1.88 19.22 -23.35
C GLY A 34 -0.72 20.23 -23.20
N LEU A 35 0.43 19.79 -22.66
CA LEU A 35 1.61 20.62 -22.46
C LEU A 35 2.79 20.10 -23.28
N THR A 36 3.84 20.93 -23.38
CA THR A 36 5.16 20.45 -23.84
C THR A 36 5.93 19.83 -22.68
N SER A 37 6.87 18.92 -22.98
CA SER A 37 7.71 18.32 -21.93
C SER A 37 8.45 19.38 -21.11
N MET A 38 8.90 20.47 -21.73
CA MET A 38 9.57 21.57 -21.04
C MET A 38 8.64 22.33 -20.09
N ALA A 39 7.34 22.44 -20.45
CA ALA A 39 6.36 23.10 -19.61
C ALA A 39 5.97 22.30 -18.36
N LEU A 40 6.31 21.02 -18.27
CA LEU A 40 6.09 20.22 -17.06
C LEU A 40 7.12 20.48 -15.95
N TYR A 41 8.38 20.80 -16.32
CA TYR A 41 9.48 20.89 -15.35
C TYR A 41 9.20 21.85 -14.18
N PRO A 42 8.60 23.04 -14.37
CA PRO A 42 8.29 23.92 -13.24
C PRO A 42 7.33 23.31 -12.21
N TYR A 43 6.50 22.34 -12.61
CA TYR A 43 5.49 21.73 -11.74
C TYR A 43 5.98 20.45 -11.06
N VAL A 44 6.76 19.63 -11.75
CA VAL A 44 7.13 18.29 -11.28
C VAL A 44 8.64 18.06 -11.20
N GLY A 45 9.48 19.02 -11.65
CA GLY A 45 10.94 18.95 -11.54
C GLY A 45 11.60 18.03 -12.56
N GLY A 46 11.13 16.80 -12.75
CA GLY A 46 11.69 15.83 -13.68
C GLY A 46 11.09 14.44 -13.44
N LYS A 47 11.61 13.42 -14.14
CA LYS A 47 11.05 12.07 -14.06
C LYS A 47 11.11 11.49 -12.64
N ASP A 48 12.23 11.68 -11.93
CA ASP A 48 12.36 11.16 -10.56
C ASP A 48 11.40 11.86 -9.60
N ALA A 49 11.31 13.19 -9.66
CA ALA A 49 10.36 13.95 -8.84
C ALA A 49 8.89 13.68 -9.21
N LEU A 50 8.61 13.31 -10.47
CA LEU A 50 7.30 12.84 -10.91
C LEU A 50 6.98 11.48 -10.26
N LEU A 51 7.92 10.53 -10.25
CA LEU A 51 7.77 9.24 -9.59
C LEU A 51 7.58 9.39 -8.07
N ASP A 52 8.34 10.28 -7.43
CA ASP A 52 8.16 10.59 -6.00
C ASP A 52 6.76 11.17 -5.74
N GLY A 53 6.26 12.01 -6.67
CA GLY A 53 4.89 12.52 -6.62
C GLY A 53 3.82 11.44 -6.75
N LEU A 54 4.05 10.38 -7.54
CA LEU A 54 3.14 9.22 -7.60
C LEU A 54 3.12 8.46 -6.26
N VAL A 55 4.27 8.29 -5.63
CA VAL A 55 4.35 7.69 -4.29
C VAL A 55 3.56 8.52 -3.27
N ASP A 56 3.69 9.86 -3.32
CA ASP A 56 2.91 10.75 -2.46
C ASP A 56 1.40 10.63 -2.70
N LEU A 57 0.96 10.48 -3.97
CA LEU A 57 -0.44 10.26 -4.31
C LEU A 57 -0.97 8.94 -3.74
N LEU A 58 -0.25 7.84 -3.92
CA LEU A 58 -0.64 6.53 -3.40
C LEU A 58 -0.77 6.56 -1.87
N HIS A 59 0.15 7.23 -1.18
CA HIS A 59 0.02 7.41 0.27
C HIS A 59 -1.18 8.27 0.67
N LEU A 60 -1.47 9.32 -0.09
CA LEU A 60 -2.64 10.18 0.16
C LEU A 60 -3.94 9.39 -0.05
N GLU A 61 -4.02 8.60 -1.10
CA GLU A 61 -5.17 7.74 -1.38
C GLU A 61 -5.36 6.69 -0.29
N LEU A 62 -4.28 6.05 0.13
CA LEU A 62 -4.31 5.11 1.25
C LEU A 62 -4.82 5.80 2.53
N GLY A 63 -4.34 7.00 2.85
CA GLY A 63 -4.78 7.76 4.02
C GLY A 63 -6.27 8.10 3.97
N THR A 64 -6.78 8.48 2.79
CA THR A 64 -8.21 8.79 2.62
C THR A 64 -9.09 7.54 2.63
N SER A 65 -8.64 6.42 2.11
CA SER A 65 -9.41 5.16 2.08
C SER A 65 -9.58 4.53 3.46
N VAL A 66 -8.62 4.77 4.36
CA VAL A 66 -8.68 4.29 5.75
C VAL A 66 -9.70 5.11 6.58
N GLY A 67 -9.90 6.39 6.26
CA GLY A 67 -10.86 7.27 6.91
C GLY A 67 -10.49 7.66 8.35
N ASP A 68 -11.08 8.75 8.84
CA ASP A 68 -10.87 9.23 10.21
C ASP A 68 -11.68 8.43 11.25
N ASP A 69 -12.75 7.76 10.82
CA ASP A 69 -13.66 7.01 11.69
C ASP A 69 -12.98 5.77 12.32
N LEU A 70 -11.85 5.31 11.76
CA LEU A 70 -11.11 4.19 12.33
C LEU A 70 -10.52 4.48 13.72
N ALA A 71 -10.40 5.74 14.11
CA ALA A 71 -9.91 6.10 15.45
C ALA A 71 -10.84 5.61 16.58
N GLU A 72 -12.13 5.39 16.29
CA GLU A 72 -13.12 4.88 17.24
C GLU A 72 -13.02 3.37 17.44
N PHE A 73 -12.37 2.66 16.53
CA PHE A 73 -12.23 1.21 16.61
C PHE A 73 -11.01 0.77 17.43
N GLY A 74 -11.06 -0.45 17.96
CA GLY A 74 -9.94 -1.07 18.64
C GLY A 74 -8.75 -1.27 17.71
N TRP A 75 -7.54 -1.38 18.27
CA TRP A 75 -6.31 -1.52 17.50
C TRP A 75 -6.31 -2.72 16.53
N ARG A 76 -7.03 -3.81 16.85
CA ARG A 76 -7.14 -5.01 16.00
C ARG A 76 -7.90 -4.72 14.71
N GLU A 77 -9.03 -4.06 14.84
CA GLU A 77 -9.86 -3.64 13.71
C GLU A 77 -9.14 -2.63 12.84
N ARG A 78 -8.42 -1.71 13.46
CA ARG A 78 -7.59 -0.70 12.76
C ARG A 78 -6.47 -1.36 11.96
N LEU A 79 -5.78 -2.34 12.53
CA LEU A 79 -4.72 -3.07 11.82
C LEU A 79 -5.28 -3.88 10.64
N ARG A 80 -6.44 -4.52 10.84
CA ARG A 80 -7.13 -5.25 9.77
C ARG A 80 -7.59 -4.33 8.64
N ALA A 81 -8.21 -3.22 8.98
CA ALA A 81 -8.66 -2.23 7.99
C ALA A 81 -7.50 -1.64 7.21
N LEU A 82 -6.40 -1.32 7.88
CA LEU A 82 -5.17 -0.83 7.23
C LEU A 82 -4.59 -1.86 6.25
N GLY A 83 -4.50 -3.12 6.65
CA GLY A 83 -4.02 -4.19 5.77
C GLY A 83 -4.89 -4.35 4.52
N ARG A 84 -6.21 -4.37 4.68
CA ARG A 84 -7.16 -4.44 3.56
C ARG A 84 -7.08 -3.21 2.65
N ALA A 85 -6.91 -2.01 3.22
CA ALA A 85 -6.74 -0.78 2.44
C ALA A 85 -5.45 -0.81 1.60
N VAL A 86 -4.33 -1.30 2.17
CA VAL A 86 -3.08 -1.50 1.42
C VAL A 86 -3.28 -2.47 0.27
N ARG A 87 -3.96 -3.60 0.49
CA ARG A 87 -4.25 -4.58 -0.56
C ARG A 87 -5.17 -4.01 -1.64
N SER A 88 -6.22 -3.30 -1.25
CA SER A 88 -7.14 -2.63 -2.18
C SER A 88 -6.40 -1.63 -3.08
N LEU A 89 -5.49 -0.82 -2.51
CA LEU A 89 -4.66 0.12 -3.26
C LEU A 89 -3.75 -0.61 -4.26
N ALA A 90 -3.17 -1.75 -3.88
CA ALA A 90 -2.33 -2.55 -4.78
C ALA A 90 -3.13 -3.07 -5.98
N HIS A 91 -4.36 -3.52 -5.77
CA HIS A 91 -5.26 -3.97 -6.83
C HIS A 91 -5.76 -2.82 -7.71
N ALA A 92 -5.97 -1.62 -7.15
CA ALA A 92 -6.34 -0.43 -7.91
C ALA A 92 -5.18 0.06 -8.81
N HIS A 93 -3.93 -0.03 -8.33
CA HIS A 93 -2.74 0.50 -9.00
C HIS A 93 -1.62 -0.54 -9.13
N PRO A 94 -1.86 -1.70 -9.79
CA PRO A 94 -0.91 -2.82 -9.79
C PRO A 94 0.45 -2.46 -10.39
N SER A 95 0.50 -1.56 -11.35
CA SER A 95 1.72 -1.10 -12.00
C SER A 95 2.47 -0.02 -11.23
N ALA A 96 1.77 0.80 -10.45
CA ALA A 96 2.36 1.90 -9.67
C ALA A 96 2.71 1.47 -8.24
N PHE A 97 1.96 0.56 -7.64
CA PHE A 97 2.11 0.13 -6.25
C PHE A 97 3.53 -0.32 -5.87
N PRO A 98 4.30 -1.05 -6.73
CA PRO A 98 5.69 -1.40 -6.42
C PRO A 98 6.62 -0.21 -6.16
N LEU A 99 6.24 1.01 -6.57
CA LEU A 99 6.99 2.22 -6.24
C LEU A 99 7.09 2.45 -4.73
N LEU A 100 6.08 2.04 -3.95
CA LEU A 100 6.07 2.15 -2.48
C LEU A 100 7.18 1.35 -1.81
N LEU A 101 7.64 0.25 -2.43
CA LEU A 101 8.79 -0.55 -1.96
C LEU A 101 10.14 0.02 -2.40
N ASN A 102 10.18 0.52 -3.65
CA ASN A 102 11.45 0.81 -4.33
C ASN A 102 11.88 2.28 -4.22
N ARG A 103 10.99 3.15 -3.72
CA ARG A 103 11.28 4.58 -3.56
C ARG A 103 10.96 5.04 -2.15
N SER A 104 11.93 5.70 -1.55
CA SER A 104 11.67 6.42 -0.31
C SER A 104 10.84 7.64 -0.64
N ALA A 105 9.63 7.72 -0.10
CA ALA A 105 8.84 8.92 -0.27
C ALA A 105 9.53 10.09 0.47
N ALA A 106 9.74 11.18 -0.25
CA ALA A 106 10.42 12.36 0.26
C ALA A 106 9.48 13.32 1.03
N GLY A 107 8.17 13.05 0.99
CA GLY A 107 7.13 13.91 1.56
C GLY A 107 6.60 13.47 2.92
N ALA A 108 5.81 14.35 3.56
CA ALA A 108 5.10 14.05 4.81
C ALA A 108 4.13 12.84 4.68
N SER A 109 3.62 12.58 3.47
CA SER A 109 2.74 11.45 3.16
C SER A 109 3.44 10.10 3.30
N ALA A 110 4.75 10.03 3.06
CA ALA A 110 5.56 8.81 3.18
C ALA A 110 5.64 8.24 4.59
N SER A 111 5.54 9.11 5.56
CA SER A 111 5.53 8.72 6.97
C SER A 111 4.16 8.22 7.43
N TRP A 112 3.09 8.44 6.63
CA TRP A 112 1.71 8.17 7.07
C TRP A 112 1.50 6.69 7.43
N LEU A 113 1.81 5.74 6.54
CA LEU A 113 1.64 4.31 6.80
C LEU A 113 2.44 3.87 8.05
N THR A 114 3.70 4.32 8.13
CA THR A 114 4.54 4.02 9.30
C THR A 114 4.02 4.69 10.56
N ALA A 115 3.50 5.92 10.49
CA ALA A 115 2.91 6.63 11.62
C ALA A 115 1.62 5.95 12.08
N ALA A 116 0.74 5.55 11.15
CA ALA A 116 -0.48 4.80 11.43
C ALA A 116 -0.18 3.48 12.15
N LEU A 117 0.79 2.70 11.65
CA LEU A 117 1.24 1.47 12.30
C LEU A 117 1.79 1.72 13.70
N ARG A 118 2.60 2.77 13.89
CA ARG A 118 3.12 3.12 15.23
C ARG A 118 2.00 3.47 16.20
N GLY A 119 1.00 4.23 15.76
CA GLY A 119 -0.18 4.55 16.57
C GLY A 119 -0.95 3.29 16.96
N ILE A 120 -1.22 2.41 16.01
CA ILE A 120 -1.91 1.13 16.25
C ILE A 120 -1.14 0.26 17.26
N LEU A 121 0.18 0.15 17.10
CA LEU A 121 1.03 -0.63 18.02
C LEU A 121 1.12 -0.02 19.42
N HIS A 122 1.14 1.31 19.52
CA HIS A 122 1.07 2.03 20.79
C HIS A 122 -0.24 1.69 21.52
N ASP A 123 -1.38 1.77 20.82
CA ASP A 123 -2.71 1.51 21.38
C ASP A 123 -2.90 0.01 21.70
N ALA A 124 -2.14 -0.87 21.04
CA ALA A 124 -2.07 -2.28 21.40
C ALA A 124 -1.30 -2.54 22.68
N GLY A 125 -0.62 -1.53 23.25
CA GLY A 125 0.21 -1.67 24.45
C GLY A 125 1.61 -2.23 24.18
N VAL A 126 2.09 -2.22 22.94
CA VAL A 126 3.45 -2.68 22.60
C VAL A 126 4.48 -1.73 23.23
N PRO A 127 5.54 -2.26 23.87
CA PRO A 127 6.60 -1.44 24.47
C PRO A 127 7.21 -0.45 23.45
N ALA A 128 7.40 0.79 23.83
CA ALA A 128 7.88 1.86 22.94
C ALA A 128 9.19 1.49 22.21
N SER A 129 10.08 0.71 22.85
CA SER A 129 11.32 0.23 22.24
C SER A 129 11.09 -0.80 21.11
N ALA A 130 9.99 -1.53 21.12
CA ALA A 130 9.66 -2.54 20.12
C ALA A 130 8.86 -1.99 18.93
N ILE A 131 8.12 -0.88 19.12
CA ILE A 131 7.26 -0.28 18.11
C ILE A 131 7.98 -0.02 16.77
N PRO A 132 9.17 0.62 16.71
CA PRO A 132 9.81 0.91 15.43
C PRO A 132 10.17 -0.35 14.62
N ARG A 133 10.57 -1.41 15.32
CA ARG A 133 10.92 -2.69 14.70
C ARG A 133 9.67 -3.40 14.18
N LEU A 134 8.61 -3.50 14.97
CA LEU A 134 7.37 -4.15 14.58
C LEU A 134 6.66 -3.38 13.45
N ALA A 135 6.59 -2.05 13.53
CA ALA A 135 6.01 -1.23 12.46
C ALA A 135 6.71 -1.48 11.11
N ARG A 136 8.05 -1.56 11.12
CA ARG A 136 8.83 -1.87 9.91
C ARG A 136 8.56 -3.28 9.38
N MET A 137 8.47 -4.28 10.28
CA MET A 137 8.17 -5.66 9.88
C MET A 137 6.78 -5.78 9.25
N ILE A 138 5.76 -5.19 9.88
CA ILE A 138 4.38 -5.19 9.37
C ILE A 138 4.30 -4.44 8.04
N CYS A 139 4.94 -3.26 7.93
CA CYS A 139 5.00 -2.50 6.70
C CYS A 139 5.65 -3.30 5.57
N ALA A 140 6.77 -3.96 5.85
CA ALA A 140 7.47 -4.81 4.87
C ALA A 140 6.62 -6.01 4.43
N PHE A 141 5.90 -6.64 5.37
CA PHE A 141 4.96 -7.71 5.06
C PHE A 141 3.83 -7.21 4.16
N LEU A 142 3.11 -6.18 4.57
CA LEU A 142 1.97 -5.65 3.82
C LEU A 142 2.37 -5.23 2.39
N LEU A 143 3.41 -4.42 2.25
CA LEU A 143 3.86 -3.95 0.95
C LEU A 143 4.46 -5.07 0.09
N GLY A 144 5.23 -5.97 0.69
CA GLY A 144 5.86 -7.09 -0.03
C GLY A 144 4.84 -8.13 -0.50
N TYR A 145 3.94 -8.55 0.39
CA TYR A 145 2.88 -9.50 0.07
C TYR A 145 1.99 -8.96 -1.06
N THR A 146 1.43 -7.77 -0.89
CA THR A 146 0.51 -7.19 -1.88
C THR A 146 1.20 -6.88 -3.21
N THR A 147 2.48 -6.45 -3.21
CA THR A 147 3.25 -6.32 -4.45
C THR A 147 3.41 -7.67 -5.14
N GLY A 148 3.79 -8.72 -4.40
CA GLY A 148 3.91 -10.06 -4.93
C GLY A 148 2.60 -10.60 -5.51
N GLU A 149 1.47 -10.31 -4.85
CA GLU A 149 0.15 -10.70 -5.31
C GLU A 149 -0.18 -10.06 -6.69
N VAL A 150 -0.03 -8.73 -6.82
CA VAL A 150 -0.42 -8.01 -8.05
C VAL A 150 0.59 -8.14 -9.19
N THR A 151 1.86 -8.45 -8.89
CA THR A 151 2.90 -8.66 -9.92
C THR A 151 3.08 -10.14 -10.29
N GLY A 152 2.38 -11.06 -9.62
CA GLY A 152 2.54 -12.51 -9.83
C GLY A 152 3.85 -13.07 -9.27
N GLY A 153 4.53 -12.34 -8.38
CA GLY A 153 5.81 -12.74 -7.77
C GLY A 153 5.70 -13.64 -6.53
N LEU A 154 4.49 -13.84 -6.00
CA LEU A 154 4.29 -14.80 -4.90
C LEU A 154 4.31 -16.23 -5.47
N PRO A 155 5.01 -17.18 -4.80
CA PRO A 155 4.92 -18.58 -5.16
C PRO A 155 3.46 -19.04 -5.12
N ARG A 156 2.96 -19.52 -6.24
CA ARG A 156 1.64 -20.15 -6.30
C ARG A 156 1.82 -21.66 -6.26
N VAL A 157 0.91 -22.36 -5.58
CA VAL A 157 0.70 -23.77 -5.88
C VAL A 157 0.20 -23.81 -7.32
N PRO A 158 0.92 -24.47 -8.27
CA PRO A 158 0.50 -24.47 -9.65
C PRO A 158 -0.90 -25.08 -9.74
N PRO A 159 -1.82 -24.49 -10.53
CA PRO A 159 -3.06 -25.19 -10.87
C PRO A 159 -2.75 -26.49 -11.58
N ASP A 160 -3.60 -27.47 -11.40
CA ASP A 160 -3.47 -28.75 -12.08
C ASP A 160 -3.37 -28.50 -13.61
N PRO A 161 -2.31 -28.98 -14.30
CA PRO A 161 -2.08 -28.70 -15.71
C PRO A 161 -3.21 -29.18 -16.63
N GLU A 162 -4.14 -30.00 -16.14
CA GLU A 162 -5.32 -30.48 -16.91
C GLU A 162 -6.55 -29.56 -16.73
N SER A 163 -6.51 -28.53 -15.87
CA SER A 163 -7.64 -27.60 -15.68
C SER A 163 -7.56 -26.45 -16.67
N ALA A 164 -8.48 -26.43 -17.64
CA ALA A 164 -8.69 -25.25 -18.48
C ALA A 164 -9.16 -24.06 -17.61
N PRO A 165 -8.75 -22.82 -17.91
CA PRO A 165 -9.22 -21.63 -17.18
C PRO A 165 -10.74 -21.50 -17.35
N ASP A 166 -11.45 -21.71 -16.24
CA ASP A 166 -12.90 -21.51 -16.13
C ASP A 166 -13.14 -20.22 -15.32
N PRO A 167 -14.00 -19.29 -15.77
CA PRO A 167 -14.36 -18.09 -15.00
C PRO A 167 -14.83 -18.37 -13.58
N ALA A 168 -15.47 -19.52 -13.35
CA ALA A 168 -15.85 -19.96 -12.01
C ALA A 168 -14.62 -20.32 -11.15
N SER A 169 -13.57 -20.88 -11.76
CA SER A 169 -12.29 -21.18 -11.12
C SER A 169 -11.53 -19.89 -10.75
N GLU A 170 -11.52 -18.87 -11.63
CA GLU A 170 -10.88 -17.57 -11.35
C GLU A 170 -11.53 -16.84 -10.18
N ALA A 171 -12.86 -16.87 -10.09
CA ALA A 171 -13.59 -16.27 -8.96
C ALA A 171 -13.32 -17.02 -7.65
N ALA A 172 -13.27 -18.35 -7.69
CA ALA A 172 -12.92 -19.19 -6.54
C ALA A 172 -11.48 -18.95 -6.08
N ASP A 173 -10.55 -18.81 -7.00
CA ASP A 173 -9.15 -18.48 -6.71
C ASP A 173 -9.00 -17.08 -6.11
N ALA A 174 -9.79 -16.10 -6.57
CA ALA A 174 -9.80 -14.75 -6.00
C ALA A 174 -10.31 -14.77 -4.56
N ALA A 175 -11.40 -15.50 -4.29
CA ALA A 175 -11.96 -15.66 -2.95
C ALA A 175 -11.00 -16.42 -2.01
N ALA A 176 -10.30 -17.44 -2.52
CA ALA A 176 -9.28 -18.16 -1.77
C ALA A 176 -8.11 -17.24 -1.37
N ARG A 177 -7.62 -16.39 -2.29
CA ARG A 177 -6.55 -15.40 -2.00
C ARG A 177 -6.99 -14.36 -0.98
N GLU A 178 -8.25 -13.93 -1.02
CA GLU A 178 -8.80 -13.01 -0.03
C GLU A 178 -8.84 -13.66 1.36
N ALA A 179 -9.30 -14.90 1.45
CA ALA A 179 -9.35 -15.67 2.69
C ALA A 179 -7.95 -15.94 3.26
N GLU A 180 -6.96 -16.24 2.40
CA GLU A 180 -5.56 -16.42 2.79
C GLU A 180 -4.97 -15.12 3.38
N PHE A 181 -5.15 -13.99 2.69
CA PHE A 181 -4.70 -12.70 3.18
C PHE A 181 -5.34 -12.31 4.51
N ASP A 182 -6.64 -12.58 4.68
CA ASP A 182 -7.32 -12.33 5.96
C ASP A 182 -6.80 -13.23 7.10
N ALA A 183 -6.42 -14.47 6.80
CA ALA A 183 -5.77 -15.36 7.76
C ALA A 183 -4.38 -14.83 8.15
N ASP A 184 -3.57 -14.40 7.19
CA ASP A 184 -2.26 -13.78 7.44
C ASP A 184 -2.38 -12.51 8.30
N LEU A 185 -3.40 -11.68 8.06
CA LEU A 185 -3.69 -10.52 8.91
C LEU A 185 -4.09 -10.93 10.34
N ALA A 186 -4.84 -12.00 10.50
CA ALA A 186 -5.21 -12.51 11.82
C ALA A 186 -3.97 -13.01 12.58
N ASP A 187 -3.04 -13.66 11.90
CA ASP A 187 -1.76 -14.09 12.46
C ASP A 187 -0.88 -12.91 12.87
N LEU A 188 -0.80 -11.86 12.02
CA LEU A 188 -0.12 -10.61 12.38
C LEU A 188 -0.71 -9.95 13.62
N ILE A 189 -2.05 -9.90 13.74
CA ILE A 189 -2.75 -9.35 14.90
C ILE A 189 -2.39 -10.18 16.15
N THR A 190 -2.32 -11.48 16.01
CA THR A 190 -1.92 -12.39 17.10
C THR A 190 -0.47 -12.14 17.54
N LEU A 191 0.45 -11.97 16.59
CA LEU A 191 1.85 -11.61 16.89
C LEU A 191 1.97 -10.27 17.63
N VAL A 192 1.19 -9.25 17.22
CA VAL A 192 1.14 -7.96 17.92
C VAL A 192 0.60 -8.11 19.33
N ALA A 193 -0.46 -8.90 19.52
CA ALA A 193 -1.04 -9.16 20.84
C ALA A 193 -0.03 -9.84 21.79
N HIS A 194 0.80 -10.74 21.29
CA HIS A 194 1.87 -11.37 22.08
C HIS A 194 3.05 -10.45 22.36
N ALA A 195 3.28 -9.45 21.53
CA ALA A 195 4.33 -8.45 21.77
C ALA A 195 3.93 -7.38 22.79
N ALA A 196 2.64 -7.22 23.07
CA ALA A 196 2.13 -6.39 24.15
C ALA A 196 2.35 -7.14 25.48
N PRO A 197 2.89 -6.49 26.52
CA PRO A 197 2.96 -7.14 27.84
C PRO A 197 1.55 -7.50 28.29
N HIS A 198 1.37 -8.74 28.75
CA HIS A 198 0.17 -9.11 29.46
C HIS A 198 0.01 -8.13 30.62
N PRO A 199 -1.19 -7.61 30.93
CA PRO A 199 -1.40 -6.93 32.19
C PRO A 199 -0.88 -7.88 33.28
N ALA A 200 0.19 -7.48 33.92
CA ALA A 200 0.77 -8.26 35.01
C ALA A 200 -0.37 -8.55 36.00
N ASP A 201 -0.51 -9.80 36.33
CA ASP A 201 -1.35 -10.25 37.43
C ASP A 201 -0.85 -9.51 38.70
N ASP A 202 -1.46 -8.38 38.99
CA ASP A 202 -1.18 -7.58 40.19
C ASP A 202 -1.82 -8.32 41.38
N ARG A 203 -1.23 -9.49 41.70
CA ARG A 203 -1.50 -10.25 42.89
C ARG A 203 -0.19 -10.48 43.64
N THR A 204 0.19 -9.44 44.35
CA THR A 204 0.95 -9.61 45.61
C THR A 204 0.69 -8.42 46.52
#